data_34dd0dc74ac222ea86eabb7217255845
#
_entry.id   34dd0dc74ac222ea86eabb7217255845
#
_cell.length_a   1.000
_cell.length_b   1.000
_cell.length_c   1.000
_cell.angle_alpha   90.00
_cell.angle_beta   90.00
_cell.angle_gamma   90.00
#
_symmetry.space_group_name_H-M   'P 1'
#
loop_
_entity.id
_entity.type
_entity.pdbx_description
1 polymer ?
#
loop_
_entity_poly.entity_id
_entity_poly.type
_entity_poly.pdbx_seq_one_letter_code
_entity_poly.pdbx_strand_id
1 'polypeptide(L)'
;MTTSTAPTRREVLGRLAGAQKSNRGAAGYSRWVNRRLGRHIAAIAYLRGLTPNQVSAISAAFTFAAIASLAVFRSDWLLALFVAAALLIGYAFDSADGQVARLRGGGSPAGEWLDHVIDALKVSSIHLAVAVAWFRFYDLRHPAWLLVPLGFAVVAAVFFFAITLSDMLRRIASARAGGTGVSTASVNPGEKAPVLRSLIVLPNDYGVLCLCMLLLGVHPAFVTAYTTLFAANVLFLLAGCVRWFREMRALA
;
A
#
# COMPACT_ATOMS: atom_id res chain seq x y z
N MET A 1 -17.06 -5.37 41.52
CA MET A 1 -16.85 -6.04 40.20
C MET A 1 -17.50 -5.16 39.15
N THR A 2 -16.73 -4.32 38.49
CA THR A 2 -17.21 -3.53 37.36
C THR A 2 -17.37 -4.45 36.17
N THR A 3 -18.59 -4.74 35.75
CA THR A 3 -18.90 -5.46 34.51
C THR A 3 -18.36 -4.64 33.33
N SER A 4 -17.18 -4.98 32.88
CA SER A 4 -16.64 -4.41 31.65
C SER A 4 -17.50 -4.90 30.47
N THR A 5 -18.48 -4.10 30.09
CA THR A 5 -19.25 -4.36 28.86
C THR A 5 -18.32 -4.28 27.68
N ALA A 6 -18.39 -5.27 26.78
CA ALA A 6 -17.57 -5.27 25.54
C ALA A 6 -17.82 -3.94 24.78
N PRO A 7 -16.76 -3.31 24.23
CA PRO A 7 -16.90 -2.03 23.56
C PRO A 7 -17.80 -2.13 22.33
N THR A 8 -18.65 -1.14 22.13
CA THR A 8 -19.51 -1.05 20.95
C THR A 8 -18.71 -0.65 19.72
N ARG A 9 -19.21 -0.98 18.52
CA ARG A 9 -18.57 -0.57 17.25
C ARG A 9 -18.38 0.96 17.16
N ARG A 10 -19.31 1.75 17.71
CA ARG A 10 -19.25 3.22 17.73
C ARG A 10 -18.09 3.72 18.58
N GLU A 11 -17.90 3.16 19.75
CA GLU A 11 -16.77 3.47 20.64
C GLU A 11 -15.42 3.12 20.02
N VAL A 12 -15.31 1.95 19.38
CA VAL A 12 -14.10 1.54 18.69
C VAL A 12 -13.78 2.49 17.52
N LEU A 13 -14.78 2.89 16.72
CA LEU A 13 -14.61 3.87 15.65
C LEU A 13 -14.20 5.25 16.18
N GLY A 14 -14.72 5.66 17.35
CA GLY A 14 -14.32 6.89 18.04
C GLY A 14 -12.84 6.85 18.45
N ARG A 15 -12.38 5.75 19.05
CA ARG A 15 -10.97 5.53 19.41
C ARG A 15 -10.05 5.58 18.18
N LEU A 16 -10.47 4.98 17.07
CA LEU A 16 -9.71 5.01 15.80
C LEU A 16 -9.64 6.41 15.19
N ALA A 17 -10.64 7.26 15.40
CA ALA A 17 -10.62 8.63 14.88
C ALA A 17 -9.46 9.45 15.47
N GLY A 18 -9.16 9.26 16.77
CA GLY A 18 -8.03 9.90 17.45
C GLY A 18 -6.66 9.26 17.19
N ALA A 19 -6.62 8.03 16.65
CA ALA A 19 -5.38 7.26 16.46
C ALA A 19 -4.98 7.11 14.98
N GLN A 20 -5.43 8.00 14.10
CA GLN A 20 -5.09 7.94 12.66
C GLN A 20 -3.67 8.44 12.37
N LYS A 21 -2.99 7.79 11.40
CA LYS A 21 -1.74 8.31 10.85
C LYS A 21 -1.98 9.65 10.14
N SER A 22 -0.99 10.54 10.14
CA SER A 22 -1.04 11.80 9.38
C SER A 22 -1.42 11.55 7.91
N ASN A 23 -2.19 12.47 7.35
CA ASN A 23 -2.52 12.48 5.92
C ASN A 23 -1.45 13.18 5.05
N ARG A 24 -0.38 13.70 5.67
CA ARG A 24 0.72 14.36 4.93
C ARG A 24 1.41 13.34 4.02
N GLY A 25 1.41 13.62 2.72
CA GLY A 25 2.03 12.76 1.70
C GLY A 25 1.23 11.52 1.32
N ALA A 26 0.05 11.29 1.90
CA ALA A 26 -0.82 10.21 1.47
C ALA A 26 -1.42 10.51 0.09
N ALA A 27 -1.35 9.55 -0.81
CA ALA A 27 -1.96 9.63 -2.13
C ALA A 27 -3.50 9.61 -2.04
N GLY A 28 -4.19 10.06 -3.10
CA GLY A 28 -5.61 10.34 -3.06
C GLY A 28 -6.49 9.15 -2.70
N TYR A 29 -6.34 8.02 -3.39
CA TYR A 29 -7.14 6.83 -3.10
C TYR A 29 -6.89 6.31 -1.68
N SER A 30 -5.62 6.22 -1.27
CA SER A 30 -5.25 5.82 0.10
C SER A 30 -5.91 6.71 1.14
N ARG A 31 -5.89 8.04 0.93
CA ARG A 31 -6.41 9.04 1.86
C ARG A 31 -7.92 9.02 1.98
N TRP A 32 -8.64 9.01 0.85
CA TRP A 32 -10.08 9.25 0.83
C TRP A 32 -10.92 7.96 0.85
N VAL A 33 -10.38 6.87 0.33
CA VAL A 33 -11.09 5.59 0.19
C VAL A 33 -10.52 4.55 1.13
N ASN A 34 -9.25 4.15 0.93
CA ASN A 34 -8.68 2.98 1.57
C ASN A 34 -8.64 3.09 3.11
N ARG A 35 -8.18 4.22 3.64
CA ARG A 35 -8.14 4.44 5.11
C ARG A 35 -9.52 4.46 5.76
N ARG A 36 -10.56 4.92 5.04
CA ARG A 36 -11.93 4.90 5.54
C ARG A 36 -12.47 3.48 5.60
N LEU A 37 -12.29 2.71 4.51
CA LEU A 37 -12.68 1.29 4.48
C LEU A 37 -11.93 0.49 5.53
N GLY A 38 -10.61 0.65 5.61
CA GLY A 38 -9.76 0.01 6.61
C GLY A 38 -10.20 0.27 8.05
N ARG A 39 -10.71 1.49 8.36
CA ARG A 39 -11.25 1.82 9.69
C ARG A 39 -12.47 0.97 10.05
N HIS A 40 -13.39 0.74 9.11
CA HIS A 40 -14.56 -0.10 9.37
C HIS A 40 -14.19 -1.58 9.51
N ILE A 41 -13.26 -2.06 8.66
CA ILE A 41 -12.71 -3.43 8.74
C ILE A 41 -11.99 -3.61 10.08
N ALA A 42 -11.13 -2.66 10.48
CA ALA A 42 -10.41 -2.71 11.75
C ALA A 42 -11.34 -2.76 12.97
N ALA A 43 -12.43 -2.00 12.96
CA ALA A 43 -13.42 -2.04 14.04
C ALA A 43 -14.07 -3.42 14.16
N ILE A 44 -14.45 -4.03 13.03
CA ILE A 44 -15.04 -5.37 13.00
C ILE A 44 -14.01 -6.43 13.43
N ALA A 45 -12.78 -6.36 12.90
CA ALA A 45 -11.69 -7.27 13.25
C ALA A 45 -11.36 -7.22 14.75
N TYR A 46 -11.29 -6.00 15.32
CA TYR A 46 -11.03 -5.80 16.74
C TYR A 46 -12.14 -6.43 17.61
N LEU A 47 -13.41 -6.19 17.26
CA LEU A 47 -14.58 -6.75 18.00
C LEU A 47 -14.66 -8.28 17.88
N ARG A 48 -14.15 -8.85 16.77
CA ARG A 48 -14.03 -10.32 16.59
C ARG A 48 -12.77 -10.91 17.22
N GLY A 49 -11.97 -10.13 17.91
CA GLY A 49 -10.77 -10.61 18.58
C GLY A 49 -9.57 -10.87 17.66
N LEU A 50 -9.66 -10.53 16.36
CA LEU A 50 -8.59 -10.79 15.41
C LEU A 50 -7.32 -10.01 15.76
N THR A 51 -6.16 -10.67 15.67
CA THR A 51 -4.85 -10.03 15.82
C THR A 51 -4.46 -9.24 14.56
N PRO A 52 -3.57 -8.23 14.66
CA PRO A 52 -3.05 -7.53 13.48
C PRO A 52 -2.48 -8.49 12.43
N ASN A 53 -1.67 -9.47 12.83
CA ASN A 53 -1.06 -10.44 11.92
C ASN A 53 -2.09 -11.32 11.21
N GLN A 54 -3.22 -11.66 11.85
CA GLN A 54 -4.32 -12.37 11.18
C GLN A 54 -4.98 -11.49 10.12
N VAL A 55 -5.11 -10.19 10.37
CA VAL A 55 -5.65 -9.24 9.38
C VAL A 55 -4.68 -9.07 8.22
N SER A 56 -3.36 -8.98 8.47
CA SER A 56 -2.33 -8.98 7.42
C SER A 56 -2.34 -10.28 6.60
N ALA A 57 -2.55 -11.44 7.24
CA ALA A 57 -2.66 -12.72 6.52
C ALA A 57 -3.89 -12.76 5.58
N ILE A 58 -5.02 -12.20 6.01
CA ILE A 58 -6.22 -12.08 5.15
C ILE A 58 -5.92 -11.14 3.97
N SER A 59 -5.29 -9.99 4.22
CA SER A 59 -4.82 -9.06 3.17
C SER A 59 -3.96 -9.77 2.14
N ALA A 60 -2.95 -10.51 2.62
CA ALA A 60 -2.02 -11.28 1.79
C ALA A 60 -2.75 -12.34 0.95
N ALA A 61 -3.70 -13.07 1.53
CA ALA A 61 -4.47 -14.09 0.82
C ALA A 61 -5.22 -13.52 -0.38
N PHE A 62 -5.95 -12.41 -0.21
CA PHE A 62 -6.65 -11.72 -1.31
C PHE A 62 -5.66 -11.20 -2.36
N THR A 63 -4.59 -10.56 -1.94
CA THR A 63 -3.60 -9.96 -2.84
C THR A 63 -2.88 -11.03 -3.65
N PHE A 64 -2.39 -12.09 -3.03
CA PHE A 64 -1.65 -13.14 -3.74
C PHE A 64 -2.56 -14.05 -4.58
N ALA A 65 -3.84 -14.24 -4.20
CA ALA A 65 -4.82 -14.89 -5.06
C ALA A 65 -5.02 -14.09 -6.36
N ALA A 66 -5.14 -12.76 -6.29
CA ALA A 66 -5.23 -11.91 -7.48
C ALA A 66 -3.96 -11.97 -8.33
N ILE A 67 -2.77 -11.88 -7.71
CA ILE A 67 -1.47 -11.94 -8.40
C ILE A 67 -1.28 -13.29 -9.10
N ALA A 68 -1.58 -14.39 -8.43
CA ALA A 68 -1.50 -15.73 -9.02
C ALA A 68 -2.48 -15.88 -10.20
N SER A 69 -3.68 -15.36 -10.06
CA SER A 69 -4.71 -15.40 -11.11
C SER A 69 -4.27 -14.66 -12.38
N LEU A 70 -3.58 -13.53 -12.25
CA LEU A 70 -3.00 -12.80 -13.40
C LEU A 70 -2.02 -13.67 -14.21
N ALA A 71 -1.20 -14.45 -13.53
CA ALA A 71 -0.20 -15.29 -14.19
C ALA A 71 -0.79 -16.57 -14.82
N VAL A 72 -1.94 -17.04 -14.30
CA VAL A 72 -2.51 -18.36 -14.66
C VAL A 72 -3.62 -18.23 -15.69
N PHE A 73 -4.53 -17.27 -15.55
CA PHE A 73 -5.74 -17.16 -16.35
C PHE A 73 -5.61 -16.12 -17.46
N ARG A 74 -6.38 -16.34 -18.54
CA ARG A 74 -6.44 -15.40 -19.66
C ARG A 74 -7.05 -14.07 -19.24
N SER A 75 -6.45 -12.98 -19.68
CA SER A 75 -6.93 -11.62 -19.41
C SER A 75 -8.24 -11.34 -20.15
N ASP A 76 -9.33 -11.42 -19.43
CA ASP A 76 -10.69 -11.07 -19.87
C ASP A 76 -11.40 -10.18 -18.81
N TRP A 77 -12.63 -9.83 -19.06
CA TRP A 77 -13.41 -8.96 -18.15
C TRP A 77 -13.69 -9.59 -16.79
N LEU A 78 -13.90 -10.92 -16.74
CA LEU A 78 -14.16 -11.62 -15.49
C LEU A 78 -12.91 -11.62 -14.61
N LEU A 79 -11.76 -11.92 -15.20
CA LEU A 79 -10.47 -11.83 -14.52
C LEU A 79 -10.17 -10.39 -14.09
N ALA A 80 -10.43 -9.40 -14.94
CA ALA A 80 -10.24 -7.98 -14.63
C ALA A 80 -11.00 -7.57 -13.37
N LEU A 81 -12.27 -7.92 -13.28
CA LEU A 81 -13.11 -7.62 -12.13
C LEU A 81 -12.64 -8.35 -10.88
N PHE A 82 -12.32 -9.65 -10.99
CA PHE A 82 -11.82 -10.45 -9.87
C PHE A 82 -10.51 -9.88 -9.32
N VAL A 83 -9.53 -9.63 -10.19
CA VAL A 83 -8.20 -9.13 -9.80
C VAL A 83 -8.32 -7.75 -9.15
N ALA A 84 -9.03 -6.82 -9.78
CA ALA A 84 -9.21 -5.48 -9.23
C ALA A 84 -9.92 -5.53 -7.86
N ALA A 85 -11.01 -6.30 -7.74
CA ALA A 85 -11.74 -6.44 -6.48
C ALA A 85 -10.86 -7.08 -5.39
N ALA A 86 -10.17 -8.18 -5.68
CA ALA A 86 -9.34 -8.88 -4.71
C ALA A 86 -8.15 -8.02 -4.25
N LEU A 87 -7.49 -7.28 -5.16
CA LEU A 87 -6.43 -6.33 -4.80
C LEU A 87 -6.95 -5.18 -3.93
N LEU A 88 -8.12 -4.60 -4.26
CA LEU A 88 -8.71 -3.52 -3.47
C LEU A 88 -9.16 -3.98 -2.09
N ILE A 89 -9.72 -5.19 -1.99
CA ILE A 89 -10.07 -5.82 -0.70
C ILE A 89 -8.80 -6.07 0.11
N GLY A 90 -7.78 -6.69 -0.49
CA GLY A 90 -6.49 -6.91 0.15
C GLY A 90 -5.90 -5.60 0.68
N TYR A 91 -5.90 -4.54 -0.13
CA TYR A 91 -5.43 -3.22 0.28
C TYR A 91 -6.22 -2.60 1.43
N ALA A 92 -7.54 -2.83 1.49
CA ALA A 92 -8.36 -2.36 2.60
C ALA A 92 -8.05 -3.11 3.91
N PHE A 93 -7.80 -4.42 3.85
CA PHE A 93 -7.35 -5.21 4.99
C PHE A 93 -5.96 -4.82 5.47
N ASP A 94 -5.03 -4.53 4.56
CA ASP A 94 -3.71 -3.99 4.83
C ASP A 94 -3.78 -2.65 5.61
N SER A 95 -4.64 -1.74 5.17
CA SER A 95 -4.89 -0.52 5.93
C SER A 95 -5.52 -0.78 7.30
N ALA A 96 -6.22 -1.90 7.48
CA ALA A 96 -6.92 -2.23 8.72
C ALA A 96 -5.99 -2.82 9.77
N ASP A 97 -4.97 -3.61 9.42
CA ASP A 97 -4.11 -4.31 10.39
C ASP A 97 -3.31 -3.35 11.28
N GLY A 98 -2.71 -2.31 10.73
CA GLY A 98 -2.07 -1.25 11.49
C GLY A 98 -3.06 -0.45 12.36
N GLN A 99 -4.34 -0.37 11.96
CA GLN A 99 -5.39 0.25 12.78
C GLN A 99 -5.79 -0.68 13.94
N VAL A 100 -5.86 -1.99 13.72
CA VAL A 100 -6.06 -2.99 14.79
C VAL A 100 -4.90 -2.98 15.77
N ALA A 101 -3.65 -2.88 15.27
CA ALA A 101 -2.46 -2.77 16.12
C ALA A 101 -2.57 -1.55 17.07
N ARG A 102 -2.94 -0.38 16.55
CA ARG A 102 -3.14 0.83 17.37
C ARG A 102 -4.25 0.70 18.40
N LEU A 103 -5.37 0.02 18.07
CA LEU A 103 -6.44 -0.27 19.03
C LEU A 103 -5.98 -1.18 20.18
N ARG A 104 -4.98 -2.02 19.95
CA ARG A 104 -4.40 -2.95 20.93
C ARG A 104 -3.21 -2.37 21.71
N GLY A 105 -2.95 -1.08 21.58
CA GLY A 105 -1.87 -0.38 22.31
C GLY A 105 -0.56 -0.28 21.55
N GLY A 106 -0.52 -0.66 20.28
CA GLY A 106 0.65 -0.54 19.39
C GLY A 106 0.97 -1.81 18.61
N GLY A 107 1.90 -1.71 17.67
CA GLY A 107 2.44 -2.84 16.91
C GLY A 107 3.60 -3.51 17.65
N SER A 108 3.97 -4.72 17.21
CA SER A 108 5.18 -5.40 17.63
C SER A 108 6.25 -5.35 16.54
N PRO A 109 7.56 -5.46 16.88
CA PRO A 109 8.62 -5.55 15.86
C PRO A 109 8.39 -6.69 14.87
N ALA A 110 7.91 -7.84 15.34
CA ALA A 110 7.59 -8.99 14.49
C ALA A 110 6.42 -8.70 13.53
N GLY A 111 5.40 -7.94 13.99
CA GLY A 111 4.28 -7.52 13.16
C GLY A 111 4.73 -6.51 12.10
N GLU A 112 5.55 -5.52 12.45
CA GLU A 112 6.11 -4.55 11.50
C GLU A 112 7.01 -5.23 10.46
N TRP A 113 7.82 -6.19 10.88
CA TRP A 113 8.65 -6.98 9.97
C TRP A 113 7.81 -7.79 8.99
N LEU A 114 6.77 -8.48 9.50
CA LEU A 114 5.86 -9.28 8.66
C LEU A 114 5.15 -8.43 7.61
N ASP A 115 4.64 -7.27 8.01
CA ASP A 115 3.97 -6.29 7.15
C ASP A 115 4.90 -5.86 6.00
N HIS A 116 6.13 -5.43 6.33
CA HIS A 116 7.10 -5.02 5.31
C HIS A 116 7.54 -6.16 4.38
N VAL A 117 7.66 -7.40 4.88
CA VAL A 117 8.00 -8.56 4.03
C VAL A 117 6.86 -8.89 3.07
N ILE A 118 5.61 -8.89 3.56
CA ILE A 118 4.43 -9.09 2.71
C ILE A 118 4.34 -7.98 1.65
N ASP A 119 4.58 -6.73 2.04
CA ASP A 119 4.56 -5.58 1.11
C ASP A 119 5.65 -5.68 0.05
N ALA A 120 6.88 -6.05 0.42
CA ALA A 120 7.97 -6.27 -0.53
C ALA A 120 7.61 -7.34 -1.58
N LEU A 121 6.99 -8.44 -1.13
CA LEU A 121 6.51 -9.49 -2.02
C LEU A 121 5.39 -8.99 -2.94
N LYS A 122 4.40 -8.26 -2.40
CA LYS A 122 3.28 -7.69 -3.19
C LYS A 122 3.78 -6.79 -4.31
N VAL A 123 4.58 -5.78 -3.96
CA VAL A 123 4.99 -4.74 -4.91
C VAL A 123 5.88 -5.27 -6.04
N SER A 124 6.60 -6.35 -5.81
CA SER A 124 7.43 -6.99 -6.84
C SER A 124 6.62 -7.98 -7.67
N SER A 125 5.90 -8.89 -7.02
CA SER A 125 5.24 -10.01 -7.67
C SER A 125 4.07 -9.61 -8.57
N ILE A 126 3.36 -8.52 -8.27
CA ILE A 126 2.27 -8.03 -9.12
C ILE A 126 2.76 -7.66 -10.53
N HIS A 127 3.90 -6.99 -10.63
CA HIS A 127 4.47 -6.58 -11.91
C HIS A 127 5.07 -7.77 -12.67
N LEU A 128 5.65 -8.75 -11.95
CA LEU A 128 6.11 -10.00 -12.55
C LEU A 128 4.93 -10.82 -13.09
N ALA A 129 3.80 -10.87 -12.36
CA ALA A 129 2.59 -11.53 -12.85
C ALA A 129 2.02 -10.85 -14.10
N VAL A 130 2.08 -9.50 -14.19
CA VAL A 130 1.73 -8.77 -15.42
C VAL A 130 2.69 -9.14 -16.56
N ALA A 131 4.00 -9.27 -16.31
CA ALA A 131 4.95 -9.72 -17.34
C ALA A 131 4.59 -11.12 -17.86
N VAL A 132 4.25 -12.05 -16.97
CA VAL A 132 3.80 -13.40 -17.34
C VAL A 132 2.49 -13.34 -18.14
N ALA A 133 1.51 -12.53 -17.70
CA ALA A 133 0.25 -12.36 -18.42
C ALA A 133 0.48 -11.80 -19.84
N TRP A 134 1.33 -10.78 -19.98
CA TRP A 134 1.67 -10.20 -21.27
C TRP A 134 2.35 -11.21 -22.18
N PHE A 135 3.30 -11.98 -21.67
CA PHE A 135 3.96 -13.01 -22.43
C PHE A 135 3.02 -14.14 -22.91
N ARG A 136 2.07 -14.52 -22.05
CA ARG A 136 1.20 -15.68 -22.32
C ARG A 136 -0.07 -15.34 -23.11
N PHE A 137 -0.62 -14.14 -22.93
CA PHE A 137 -1.99 -13.86 -23.33
C PHE A 137 -2.14 -12.61 -24.20
N TYR A 138 -1.07 -11.80 -24.37
CA TYR A 138 -1.11 -10.58 -25.17
C TYR A 138 -0.34 -10.80 -26.47
N ASP A 139 -0.95 -10.34 -27.58
CA ASP A 139 -0.26 -10.30 -28.88
C ASP A 139 0.63 -9.05 -28.92
N LEU A 140 1.82 -9.17 -28.35
CA LEU A 140 2.79 -8.08 -28.30
C LEU A 140 3.56 -8.03 -29.64
N ARG A 141 3.48 -6.89 -30.32
CA ARG A 141 4.20 -6.66 -31.60
C ARG A 141 5.70 -6.88 -31.50
N HIS A 142 6.28 -6.67 -30.32
CA HIS A 142 7.72 -6.84 -30.06
C HIS A 142 7.96 -7.30 -28.63
N PRO A 143 8.86 -8.30 -28.40
CA PRO A 143 9.17 -8.79 -27.05
C PRO A 143 9.69 -7.72 -26.08
N ALA A 144 10.29 -6.63 -26.62
CA ALA A 144 10.76 -5.53 -25.77
C ALA A 144 9.68 -4.87 -24.91
N TRP A 145 8.38 -5.04 -25.25
CA TRP A 145 7.30 -4.58 -24.37
C TRP A 145 7.32 -5.23 -22.98
N LEU A 146 7.90 -6.42 -22.85
CA LEU A 146 8.08 -7.08 -21.55
C LEU A 146 9.02 -6.30 -20.62
N LEU A 147 9.87 -5.43 -21.14
CA LEU A 147 10.72 -4.56 -20.32
C LEU A 147 9.90 -3.57 -19.49
N VAL A 148 8.66 -3.26 -19.88
CA VAL A 148 7.77 -2.37 -19.10
C VAL A 148 7.41 -3.00 -17.76
N PRO A 149 6.74 -4.16 -17.68
CA PRO A 149 6.41 -4.76 -16.39
C PRO A 149 7.65 -5.24 -15.61
N LEU A 150 8.71 -5.71 -16.27
CA LEU A 150 9.96 -6.07 -15.60
C LEU A 150 10.65 -4.84 -15.00
N GLY A 151 10.72 -3.74 -15.73
CA GLY A 151 11.23 -2.46 -15.25
C GLY A 151 10.37 -1.90 -14.11
N PHE A 152 9.04 -2.06 -14.20
CA PHE A 152 8.14 -1.62 -13.13
C PHE A 152 8.36 -2.43 -11.84
N ALA A 153 8.61 -3.75 -11.94
CA ALA A 153 8.96 -4.57 -10.77
C ALA A 153 10.21 -4.03 -10.06
N VAL A 154 11.26 -3.66 -10.82
CA VAL A 154 12.48 -3.06 -10.27
C VAL A 154 12.18 -1.69 -9.63
N VAL A 155 11.47 -0.81 -10.35
CA VAL A 155 11.11 0.53 -9.85
C VAL A 155 10.31 0.45 -8.57
N ALA A 156 9.30 -0.43 -8.52
CA ALA A 156 8.45 -0.62 -7.34
C ALA A 156 9.24 -1.17 -6.13
N ALA A 157 10.10 -2.16 -6.36
CA ALA A 157 10.95 -2.73 -5.31
C ALA A 157 11.94 -1.70 -4.74
N VAL A 158 12.63 -0.95 -5.61
CA VAL A 158 13.56 0.10 -5.19
C VAL A 158 12.84 1.24 -4.47
N PHE A 159 11.66 1.64 -4.96
CA PHE A 159 10.85 2.68 -4.34
C PHE A 159 10.42 2.28 -2.93
N PHE A 160 9.90 1.05 -2.77
CA PHE A 160 9.48 0.50 -1.48
C PHE A 160 10.68 0.43 -0.51
N PHE A 161 11.81 -0.13 -0.96
CA PHE A 161 13.02 -0.24 -0.15
C PHE A 161 13.54 1.15 0.29
N ALA A 162 13.62 2.10 -0.64
CA ALA A 162 14.13 3.44 -0.35
C ALA A 162 13.27 4.20 0.66
N ILE A 163 11.94 4.09 0.57
CA ILE A 163 11.02 4.70 1.55
C ILE A 163 11.22 4.06 2.93
N THR A 164 11.18 2.72 2.99
CA THR A 164 11.28 1.97 4.25
C THR A 164 12.61 2.23 4.94
N LEU A 165 13.72 2.18 4.19
CA LEU A 165 15.05 2.48 4.71
C LEU A 165 15.14 3.93 5.20
N SER A 166 14.64 4.89 4.44
CA SER A 166 14.64 6.31 4.84
C SER A 166 13.85 6.54 6.12
N ASP A 167 12.69 5.88 6.28
CA ASP A 167 11.88 5.98 7.50
C ASP A 167 12.61 5.37 8.71
N MET A 168 13.27 4.23 8.54
CA MET A 168 14.05 3.61 9.62
C MET A 168 15.23 4.47 10.03
N LEU A 169 16.00 5.02 9.08
CA LEU A 169 17.12 5.90 9.38
C LEU A 169 16.68 7.18 10.10
N ARG A 170 15.55 7.78 9.73
CA ARG A 170 14.98 8.92 10.45
C ARG A 170 14.61 8.56 11.90
N ARG A 171 14.00 7.39 12.12
CA ARG A 171 13.65 6.90 13.47
C ARG A 171 14.92 6.72 14.32
N ILE A 172 15.97 6.14 13.76
CA ILE A 172 17.27 5.95 14.44
C ILE A 172 17.90 7.31 14.80
N ALA A 173 17.94 8.25 13.85
CA ALA A 173 18.48 9.59 14.09
C ALA A 173 17.69 10.33 15.18
N SER A 174 16.35 10.27 15.14
CA SER A 174 15.49 10.87 16.16
C SER A 174 15.74 10.25 17.56
N ALA A 175 15.90 8.94 17.65
CA ALA A 175 16.17 8.25 18.92
C ALA A 175 17.55 8.66 19.47
N ARG A 176 18.58 8.79 18.62
CA ARG A 176 19.91 9.27 19.02
C ARG A 176 19.92 10.71 19.54
N ALA A 177 19.06 11.57 18.98
CA ALA A 177 18.89 12.96 19.41
C ALA A 177 18.05 13.12 20.69
N GLY A 178 17.76 12.04 21.43
CA GLY A 178 16.94 12.06 22.67
C GLY A 178 15.44 12.20 22.43
N GLY A 179 14.99 12.09 21.17
CA GLY A 179 13.59 12.03 20.83
C GLY A 179 12.98 10.68 21.21
N THR A 180 11.65 10.64 21.39
CA THR A 180 10.91 9.41 21.78
C THR A 180 10.88 8.34 20.69
N GLY A 181 11.63 8.47 19.58
CA GLY A 181 11.64 7.51 18.46
C GLY A 181 10.31 7.36 17.72
N VAL A 182 9.28 8.05 18.19
CA VAL A 182 7.97 8.08 17.55
C VAL A 182 8.10 8.84 16.25
N SER A 183 7.80 8.18 15.15
CA SER A 183 7.73 8.78 13.81
C SER A 183 7.14 10.18 13.91
N THR A 184 7.87 11.20 13.43
CA THR A 184 7.46 12.61 13.35
C THR A 184 6.22 12.86 12.48
N ALA A 185 5.56 11.80 12.05
CA ALA A 185 4.21 11.79 11.50
C ALA A 185 3.12 11.97 12.58
N SER A 186 3.47 12.49 13.78
CA SER A 186 2.49 12.87 14.78
C SER A 186 1.61 13.98 14.21
N VAL A 187 0.33 13.68 14.18
CA VAL A 187 -0.74 14.55 13.72
C VAL A 187 -0.76 15.79 14.60
N ASN A 188 -0.44 16.96 14.04
CA ASN A 188 -1.01 18.20 14.55
C ASN A 188 -2.51 18.16 14.20
N PRO A 189 -3.41 18.03 15.22
CA PRO A 189 -4.84 17.99 14.95
C PRO A 189 -5.29 19.36 14.42
N GLY A 190 -5.38 19.53 13.12
CA GLY A 190 -5.79 20.80 12.50
C GLY A 190 -5.08 21.13 11.20
N GLU A 191 -3.93 20.54 10.91
CA GLU A 191 -3.20 20.84 9.68
C GLU A 191 -3.76 20.05 8.49
N LYS A 192 -4.52 20.74 7.64
CA LYS A 192 -5.09 20.17 6.41
C LYS A 192 -3.94 19.87 5.44
N ALA A 193 -3.66 18.56 5.20
CA ALA A 193 -2.73 18.16 4.16
C ALA A 193 -3.20 18.72 2.79
N PRO A 194 -2.31 19.35 1.98
CA PRO A 194 -2.69 19.93 0.71
C PRO A 194 -3.29 18.88 -0.22
N VAL A 195 -4.51 19.12 -0.71
CA VAL A 195 -5.22 18.22 -1.65
C VAL A 195 -4.43 18.06 -2.94
N LEU A 196 -3.85 19.16 -3.45
CA LEU A 196 -3.05 19.16 -4.67
C LEU A 196 -1.89 18.16 -4.60
N ARG A 197 -1.20 18.07 -3.46
CA ARG A 197 -0.12 17.07 -3.27
C ARG A 197 -0.64 15.64 -3.34
N SER A 198 -1.82 15.36 -2.77
CA SER A 198 -2.44 14.03 -2.84
C SER A 198 -2.85 13.65 -4.27
N LEU A 199 -3.16 14.65 -5.11
CA LEU A 199 -3.47 14.45 -6.53
C LEU A 199 -2.20 14.24 -7.36
N ILE A 200 -1.14 15.01 -7.11
CA ILE A 200 0.15 14.88 -7.82
C ILE A 200 0.73 13.47 -7.64
N VAL A 201 0.65 12.89 -6.43
CA VAL A 201 1.19 11.55 -6.15
C VAL A 201 0.20 10.41 -6.48
N LEU A 202 -0.93 10.71 -7.12
CA LEU A 202 -1.95 9.73 -7.49
C LEU A 202 -1.43 8.59 -8.38
N PRO A 203 -0.53 8.82 -9.38
CA PRO A 203 0.03 7.74 -10.18
C PRO A 203 0.87 6.73 -9.39
N ASN A 204 1.37 7.13 -8.21
CA ASN A 204 2.12 6.26 -7.32
C ASN A 204 1.21 5.62 -6.22
N ASP A 205 -0.11 5.80 -6.31
CA ASP A 205 -1.06 5.19 -5.38
C ASP A 205 -1.35 3.74 -5.79
N TYR A 206 -1.11 2.80 -4.88
CA TYR A 206 -1.41 1.39 -5.12
C TYR A 206 -2.88 1.16 -5.51
N GLY A 207 -3.80 1.95 -4.98
CA GLY A 207 -5.21 1.88 -5.35
C GLY A 207 -5.46 2.23 -6.83
N VAL A 208 -4.68 3.16 -7.40
CA VAL A 208 -4.76 3.48 -8.84
C VAL A 208 -4.25 2.32 -9.69
N LEU A 209 -3.17 1.64 -9.26
CA LEU A 209 -2.71 0.41 -9.90
C LEU A 209 -3.79 -0.69 -9.83
N CYS A 210 -4.44 -0.88 -8.68
CA CYS A 210 -5.56 -1.83 -8.55
C CYS A 210 -6.72 -1.50 -9.50
N LEU A 211 -7.08 -0.23 -9.63
CA LEU A 211 -8.13 0.21 -10.56
C LEU A 211 -7.70 0.05 -12.03
N CYS A 212 -6.42 0.23 -12.34
CA CYS A 212 -5.89 -0.03 -13.68
C CYS A 212 -6.12 -1.49 -14.12
N MET A 213 -6.16 -2.45 -13.18
CA MET A 213 -6.45 -3.86 -13.49
C MET A 213 -7.85 -4.09 -14.06
N LEU A 214 -8.79 -3.17 -13.87
CA LEU A 214 -10.12 -3.23 -14.54
C LEU A 214 -10.00 -3.19 -16.06
N LEU A 215 -8.91 -2.66 -16.60
CA LEU A 215 -8.67 -2.57 -18.03
C LEU A 215 -8.10 -3.86 -18.65
N LEU A 216 -7.81 -4.91 -17.86
CA LEU A 216 -7.24 -6.18 -18.34
C LEU A 216 -8.03 -6.81 -19.48
N GLY A 217 -9.36 -6.64 -19.50
CA GLY A 217 -10.23 -7.12 -20.57
C GLY A 217 -10.10 -6.35 -21.89
N VAL A 218 -9.42 -5.17 -21.89
CA VAL A 218 -9.16 -4.37 -23.09
C VAL A 218 -7.66 -4.16 -23.22
N HIS A 219 -6.99 -5.13 -23.87
CA HIS A 219 -5.53 -5.20 -23.90
C HIS A 219 -4.82 -3.88 -24.29
N PRO A 220 -5.21 -3.16 -25.37
CA PRO A 220 -4.55 -1.89 -25.72
C PRO A 220 -4.70 -0.81 -24.62
N ALA A 221 -5.88 -0.72 -24.02
CA ALA A 221 -6.15 0.25 -22.95
C ALA A 221 -5.32 -0.07 -21.70
N PHE A 222 -5.26 -1.36 -21.32
CA PHE A 222 -4.45 -1.80 -20.19
C PHE A 222 -2.95 -1.52 -20.43
N VAL A 223 -2.42 -1.91 -21.58
CA VAL A 223 -1.00 -1.68 -21.92
C VAL A 223 -0.67 -0.18 -21.86
N THR A 224 -1.53 0.67 -22.42
CA THR A 224 -1.32 2.14 -22.42
C THR A 224 -1.36 2.70 -20.99
N ALA A 225 -2.39 2.39 -20.21
CA ALA A 225 -2.54 2.89 -18.85
C ALA A 225 -1.41 2.40 -17.94
N TYR A 226 -1.09 1.11 -18.01
CA TYR A 226 -0.03 0.51 -17.21
C TYR A 226 1.36 1.07 -17.54
N THR A 227 1.67 1.27 -18.83
CA THR A 227 2.94 1.90 -19.27
C THR A 227 3.02 3.36 -18.82
N THR A 228 1.90 4.08 -18.86
CA THR A 228 1.83 5.46 -18.35
C THR A 228 2.09 5.52 -16.84
N LEU A 229 1.50 4.58 -16.07
CA LEU A 229 1.78 4.45 -14.64
C LEU A 229 3.26 4.11 -14.38
N PHE A 230 3.84 3.20 -15.16
CA PHE A 230 5.27 2.87 -15.08
C PHE A 230 6.13 4.12 -15.29
N ALA A 231 5.92 4.85 -16.39
CA ALA A 231 6.69 6.07 -16.69
C ALA A 231 6.59 7.11 -15.56
N ALA A 232 5.37 7.33 -15.04
CA ALA A 232 5.16 8.22 -13.90
C ALA A 232 5.91 7.75 -12.64
N ASN A 233 5.88 6.45 -12.33
CA ASN A 233 6.58 5.88 -11.16
C ASN A 233 8.10 5.98 -11.31
N VAL A 234 8.67 5.84 -12.52
CA VAL A 234 10.10 6.11 -12.79
C VAL A 234 10.45 7.55 -12.42
N LEU A 235 9.66 8.52 -12.88
CA LEU A 235 9.90 9.94 -12.56
C LEU A 235 9.79 10.22 -11.06
N PHE A 236 8.81 9.64 -10.38
CA PHE A 236 8.67 9.75 -8.93
C PHE A 236 9.84 9.12 -8.17
N LEU A 237 10.33 7.96 -8.62
CA LEU A 237 11.50 7.32 -8.03
C LEU A 237 12.73 8.20 -8.17
N LEU A 238 13.02 8.72 -9.36
CA LEU A 238 14.19 9.58 -9.61
C LEU A 238 14.14 10.85 -8.74
N ALA A 239 12.99 11.53 -8.69
CA ALA A 239 12.80 12.69 -7.85
C ALA A 239 12.90 12.34 -6.34
N GLY A 240 12.35 11.18 -5.96
CA GLY A 240 12.42 10.65 -4.61
C GLY A 240 13.84 10.36 -4.18
N CYS A 241 14.64 9.69 -5.00
CA CYS A 241 16.05 9.35 -4.71
C CYS A 241 16.88 10.62 -4.44
N VAL A 242 16.73 11.67 -5.27
CA VAL A 242 17.43 12.94 -5.05
C VAL A 242 17.02 13.56 -3.71
N ARG A 243 15.74 13.58 -3.40
CA ARG A 243 15.22 14.13 -2.15
C ARG A 243 15.70 13.34 -0.94
N TRP A 244 15.52 12.01 -0.93
CA TRP A 244 15.91 11.14 0.19
C TRP A 244 17.42 11.18 0.43
N PHE A 245 18.23 11.19 -0.63
CA PHE A 245 19.68 11.32 -0.47
C PHE A 245 20.07 12.63 0.21
N ARG A 246 19.43 13.76 -0.16
CA ARG A 246 19.65 15.05 0.50
C ARG A 246 19.21 15.02 1.97
N GLU A 247 18.06 14.42 2.25
CA GLU A 247 17.57 14.24 3.63
C GLU A 247 18.56 13.39 4.47
N MET A 248 19.04 12.28 3.93
CA MET A 248 20.00 11.41 4.65
C MET A 248 21.34 12.12 4.93
N ARG A 249 21.82 12.94 4.00
CA ARG A 249 23.02 13.76 4.23
C ARG A 249 22.84 14.79 5.35
N ALA A 250 21.63 15.25 5.57
CA ALA A 250 21.33 16.21 6.64
C ALA A 250 21.13 15.55 8.02
N LEU A 251 21.05 14.20 8.08
CA LEU A 251 20.98 13.45 9.35
C LEU A 251 22.36 13.09 9.92
N ALA A 252 23.43 13.28 9.16
CA ALA A 252 24.82 13.07 9.58
C ALA A 252 25.37 14.31 10.27
#